data_519312e32dfbcb4bcb2540284b3a8fa4
#
_entry.id   519312e32dfbcb4bcb2540284b3a8fa4
#
_cell.length_a   1.000
_cell.length_b   1.000
_cell.length_c   1.000
_cell.angle_alpha   90.00
_cell.angle_beta   90.00
_cell.angle_gamma   90.00
#
_symmetry.space_group_name_H-M   'P 1'
#
loop_
_entity.id
_entity.type
_entity.pdbx_description
1 polymer ?
#
loop_
_entity_poly.entity_id
_entity_poly.type
_entity_poly.pdbx_seq_one_letter_code
_entity_poly.pdbx_strand_id
1 'polypeptide(L)'
;MSEDEYRAIREGKRDALSALGLNPYEVRTPPRKPNGVLREEFDAAEKTATEENPAVLKDCAIAGRVLANRKMGKKAIFLDVYDGSGKLQVYMNEKGIGVQGMSIYENLDLGDFVWVKGDVQRTRTGEITLFASELRFLTKALGVPPLPREFTDEEGNKKSVDALTDSELRHRKRYLDLMVHGDVRERFVQRSTVVTTIRHYLEGEGFLEVETPMLHPVPGGARARPFITHHNTLHMNMYLRIAPELYLKRLLVGGFERVFEINRNFRNEGIDHTHNPEFTMLELYEAYADYERMMELTQGMIVAAAKALRGNDDLKFQWNGHQIELTPPFRRAKYADLFKEHVGFEMTDKDKVAAEAVKLGIDPKQDYWNTVNEILEHHVEPTLIQPTFLIDYPTAICPLTKSKPDNPDIAERFELFIGGVEFANAFSELNEPVEQLRRFEEQVELGKASQDVEAPKEVDYDYVEALEAGMPPAGGLGVGIDRLVMLLTGTDSIREVILFPHMRREHLNQQDASVQRARIAIESVLEELDSPELRKIEGFKQLHDRLAELVGHARVLLGDPKEETKQG
;
A
#
# COMPACT_ATOMS: atom_id res chain seq x y z
N MET A 1 -9.25 -1.98 35.81
CA MET A 1 -8.68 -3.30 35.54
C MET A 1 -7.60 -3.15 34.49
N SER A 2 -6.44 -3.76 34.71
CA SER A 2 -5.36 -3.81 33.73
C SER A 2 -5.71 -4.74 32.56
N GLU A 3 -4.96 -4.65 31.45
CA GLU A 3 -5.14 -5.53 30.29
C GLU A 3 -4.92 -7.00 30.68
N ASP A 4 -3.95 -7.26 31.56
CA ASP A 4 -3.66 -8.60 32.10
C ASP A 4 -4.80 -9.16 32.95
N GLU A 5 -5.44 -8.35 33.77
CA GLU A 5 -6.60 -8.76 34.56
C GLU A 5 -7.80 -9.15 33.67
N TYR A 6 -8.07 -8.36 32.61
CA TYR A 6 -9.09 -8.70 31.61
C TYR A 6 -8.77 -10.00 30.91
N ARG A 7 -7.51 -10.20 30.52
CA ARG A 7 -7.05 -11.42 29.87
C ARG A 7 -7.24 -12.64 30.75
N ALA A 8 -6.85 -12.57 32.03
CA ALA A 8 -7.03 -13.68 33.00
C ALA A 8 -8.51 -14.09 33.18
N ILE A 9 -9.43 -13.10 33.25
CA ILE A 9 -10.87 -13.37 33.30
C ILE A 9 -11.35 -14.12 32.06
N ARG A 10 -10.91 -13.70 30.88
CA ARG A 10 -11.29 -14.31 29.58
C ARG A 10 -10.71 -15.72 29.43
N GLU A 11 -9.49 -15.94 29.92
CA GLU A 11 -8.88 -17.27 30.00
C GLU A 11 -9.69 -18.21 30.90
N GLY A 12 -10.14 -17.74 32.08
CA GLY A 12 -11.05 -18.50 32.95
C GLY A 12 -12.37 -18.86 32.26
N LYS A 13 -12.96 -17.97 31.49
CA LYS A 13 -14.17 -18.26 30.72
C LYS A 13 -13.90 -19.25 29.56
N ARG A 14 -12.72 -19.15 28.90
CA ARG A 14 -12.28 -20.16 27.92
C ARG A 14 -12.24 -21.56 28.56
N ASP A 15 -11.64 -21.66 29.73
CA ASP A 15 -11.49 -22.93 30.45
C ASP A 15 -12.86 -23.46 30.91
N ALA A 16 -13.77 -22.58 31.32
CA ALA A 16 -15.15 -22.94 31.64
C ALA A 16 -15.90 -23.51 30.41
N LEU A 17 -15.73 -22.93 29.22
CA LEU A 17 -16.29 -23.49 27.99
C LEU A 17 -15.71 -24.89 27.69
N SER A 18 -14.42 -25.10 27.91
CA SER A 18 -13.76 -26.40 27.74
C SER A 18 -14.31 -27.42 28.74
N ALA A 19 -14.58 -27.01 29.98
CA ALA A 19 -15.19 -27.87 31.01
C ALA A 19 -16.62 -28.30 30.68
N LEU A 20 -17.34 -27.51 29.85
CA LEU A 20 -18.64 -27.87 29.29
C LEU A 20 -18.56 -28.85 28.11
N GLY A 21 -17.36 -29.34 27.76
CA GLY A 21 -17.12 -30.19 26.59
C GLY A 21 -17.16 -29.46 25.26
N LEU A 22 -17.07 -28.13 25.27
CA LEU A 22 -17.04 -27.30 24.07
C LEU A 22 -15.58 -26.96 23.69
N ASN A 23 -15.30 -26.88 22.38
CA ASN A 23 -14.04 -26.37 21.92
C ASN A 23 -14.11 -24.82 21.81
N PRO A 24 -13.35 -24.05 22.60
CA PRO A 24 -13.37 -22.60 22.53
C PRO A 24 -12.68 -22.03 21.27
N TYR A 25 -12.14 -22.91 20.43
CA TYR A 25 -11.55 -22.60 19.11
C TYR A 25 -12.04 -23.64 18.10
N GLU A 26 -13.28 -23.50 17.66
CA GLU A 26 -13.95 -24.49 16.83
C GLU A 26 -13.28 -24.61 15.45
N VAL A 27 -13.11 -25.84 14.97
CA VAL A 27 -12.44 -26.12 13.70
C VAL A 27 -13.38 -25.91 12.51
N ARG A 28 -14.68 -26.16 12.72
CA ARG A 28 -15.67 -26.10 11.65
C ARG A 28 -16.87 -25.27 12.05
N THR A 29 -17.29 -24.38 11.15
CA THR A 29 -18.52 -23.63 11.30
C THR A 29 -19.63 -24.35 10.53
N PRO A 30 -20.83 -24.58 11.11
CA PRO A 30 -21.96 -25.08 10.38
C PRO A 30 -22.35 -24.12 9.23
N PRO A 31 -23.14 -24.58 8.23
CA PRO A 31 -23.61 -23.73 7.15
C PRO A 31 -24.26 -22.46 7.69
N ARG A 32 -23.97 -21.34 7.04
CA ARG A 32 -24.47 -20.01 7.38
C ARG A 32 -24.71 -19.17 6.14
N LYS A 33 -25.51 -18.12 6.27
CA LYS A 33 -25.61 -17.04 5.26
C LYS A 33 -24.90 -15.78 5.79
N PRO A 34 -24.32 -14.95 4.90
CA PRO A 34 -23.86 -13.62 5.26
C PRO A 34 -25.00 -12.74 5.78
N ASN A 35 -24.71 -11.88 6.76
CA ASN A 35 -25.71 -10.98 7.35
C ASN A 35 -26.37 -10.05 6.32
N GLY A 36 -25.57 -9.51 5.37
CA GLY A 36 -26.07 -8.65 4.30
C GLY A 36 -27.05 -9.36 3.40
N VAL A 37 -26.76 -10.62 3.00
CA VAL A 37 -27.66 -11.43 2.18
C VAL A 37 -28.98 -11.68 2.91
N LEU A 38 -28.96 -11.99 4.21
CA LEU A 38 -30.20 -12.18 4.98
C LEU A 38 -31.01 -10.89 5.09
N ARG A 39 -30.36 -9.74 5.18
CA ARG A 39 -31.05 -8.43 5.16
C ARG A 39 -31.74 -8.19 3.80
N GLU A 40 -31.04 -8.41 2.70
CA GLU A 40 -31.58 -8.26 1.35
C GLU A 40 -32.77 -9.22 1.10
N GLU A 41 -32.62 -10.49 1.50
CA GLU A 41 -33.70 -11.49 1.42
C GLU A 41 -34.91 -11.08 2.28
N PHE A 42 -34.67 -10.52 3.48
CA PHE A 42 -35.74 -10.05 4.36
C PHE A 42 -36.45 -8.83 3.80
N ASP A 43 -35.70 -7.83 3.30
CA ASP A 43 -36.24 -6.61 2.67
C ASP A 43 -37.07 -6.98 1.42
N ALA A 44 -36.65 -8.01 0.66
CA ALA A 44 -37.42 -8.52 -0.47
C ALA A 44 -38.73 -9.20 -0.02
N ALA A 45 -38.68 -10.03 1.02
CA ALA A 45 -39.86 -10.68 1.59
C ALA A 45 -40.85 -9.66 2.19
N GLU A 46 -40.35 -8.60 2.79
CA GLU A 46 -41.17 -7.54 3.40
C GLU A 46 -42.00 -6.76 2.38
N LYS A 47 -41.52 -6.60 1.14
CA LYS A 47 -42.25 -5.94 0.05
C LYS A 47 -43.57 -6.66 -0.31
N THR A 48 -43.67 -7.94 -0.05
CA THR A 48 -44.85 -8.78 -0.34
C THR A 48 -45.63 -9.14 0.93
N ALA A 49 -45.16 -8.75 2.10
CA ALA A 49 -45.79 -9.04 3.38
C ALA A 49 -47.03 -8.15 3.63
N THR A 50 -47.94 -8.65 4.44
CA THR A 50 -49.14 -7.94 4.91
C THR A 50 -49.19 -7.95 6.44
N GLU A 51 -50.08 -7.15 7.05
CA GLU A 51 -50.27 -7.17 8.51
C GLU A 51 -50.72 -8.54 9.00
N GLU A 52 -51.51 -9.28 8.21
CA GLU A 52 -51.98 -10.65 8.54
C GLU A 52 -50.89 -11.71 8.32
N ASN A 53 -49.93 -11.46 7.43
CA ASN A 53 -48.82 -12.37 7.11
C ASN A 53 -47.49 -11.59 7.04
N PRO A 54 -46.89 -11.26 8.20
CA PRO A 54 -45.65 -10.51 8.28
C PRO A 54 -44.47 -11.29 7.69
N ALA A 55 -43.46 -10.58 7.17
CA ALA A 55 -42.25 -11.20 6.66
C ALA A 55 -41.50 -11.96 7.77
N VAL A 56 -41.20 -13.22 7.49
CA VAL A 56 -40.38 -14.08 8.36
C VAL A 56 -39.52 -15.00 7.49
N LEU A 57 -38.21 -14.93 7.65
CA LEU A 57 -37.31 -15.93 7.06
C LEU A 57 -37.07 -17.04 8.09
N LYS A 58 -37.46 -18.25 7.74
CA LYS A 58 -37.37 -19.42 8.62
C LYS A 58 -36.02 -20.12 8.55
N ASP A 59 -35.60 -20.70 9.67
CA ASP A 59 -34.45 -21.61 9.75
C ASP A 59 -33.13 -21.01 9.21
N CYS A 60 -32.92 -19.73 9.45
CA CYS A 60 -31.72 -19.00 9.06
C CYS A 60 -30.58 -19.24 10.03
N ALA A 61 -29.34 -19.20 9.53
CA ALA A 61 -28.16 -19.28 10.36
C ALA A 61 -27.13 -18.23 9.95
N ILE A 62 -26.51 -17.59 10.95
CA ILE A 62 -25.42 -16.63 10.80
C ILE A 62 -24.21 -17.03 11.63
N ALA A 63 -23.05 -16.47 11.34
CA ALA A 63 -21.87 -16.53 12.20
C ALA A 63 -21.12 -15.22 12.12
N GLY A 64 -20.58 -14.76 13.23
CA GLY A 64 -19.85 -13.50 13.27
C GLY A 64 -19.33 -13.15 14.64
N ARG A 65 -18.71 -11.99 14.73
CA ARG A 65 -18.14 -11.42 15.95
C ARG A 65 -19.21 -10.66 16.73
N VAL A 66 -19.27 -10.91 18.03
CA VAL A 66 -20.14 -10.17 18.96
C VAL A 66 -19.47 -8.84 19.30
N LEU A 67 -20.09 -7.73 18.91
CA LEU A 67 -19.59 -6.39 19.22
C LEU A 67 -20.50 -5.58 20.15
N ALA A 68 -21.73 -6.05 20.41
CA ALA A 68 -22.59 -5.50 21.45
C ALA A 68 -23.36 -6.61 22.16
N ASN A 69 -23.59 -6.40 23.47
CA ASN A 69 -24.37 -7.31 24.33
C ASN A 69 -25.24 -6.45 25.26
N ARG A 70 -26.56 -6.59 25.14
CA ARG A 70 -27.55 -5.83 25.93
C ARG A 70 -28.51 -6.80 26.55
N LYS A 71 -28.55 -6.82 27.89
CA LYS A 71 -29.53 -7.60 28.68
C LYS A 71 -30.68 -6.69 29.09
N MET A 72 -31.89 -6.98 28.64
CA MET A 72 -33.09 -6.25 28.99
C MET A 72 -33.96 -7.07 29.99
N GLY A 73 -34.06 -6.56 31.22
CA GLY A 73 -34.72 -7.26 32.28
C GLY A 73 -34.07 -8.61 32.62
N LYS A 74 -34.86 -9.59 33.08
CA LYS A 74 -34.34 -10.89 33.56
C LYS A 74 -34.15 -11.93 32.43
N LYS A 75 -34.79 -11.75 31.26
CA LYS A 75 -34.94 -12.86 30.28
C LYS A 75 -34.62 -12.53 28.84
N ALA A 76 -34.49 -11.26 28.46
CA ALA A 76 -34.26 -10.85 27.08
C ALA A 76 -32.80 -10.43 26.88
N ILE A 77 -32.12 -11.03 25.93
CA ILE A 77 -30.73 -10.76 25.56
C ILE A 77 -30.68 -10.36 24.09
N PHE A 78 -29.98 -9.27 23.80
CA PHE A 78 -29.74 -8.80 22.46
C PHE A 78 -28.23 -8.75 22.22
N LEU A 79 -27.78 -9.41 21.15
CA LEU A 79 -26.40 -9.31 20.65
C LEU A 79 -26.42 -8.61 19.29
N ASP A 80 -25.40 -7.82 19.03
CA ASP A 80 -25.11 -7.39 17.67
C ASP A 80 -23.96 -8.26 17.15
N VAL A 81 -24.25 -9.07 16.12
CA VAL A 81 -23.30 -9.99 15.49
C VAL A 81 -22.88 -9.43 14.14
N TYR A 82 -21.57 -9.27 13.95
CA TYR A 82 -20.98 -8.71 12.76
C TYR A 82 -20.22 -9.75 11.97
N ASP A 83 -20.40 -9.75 10.65
CA ASP A 83 -19.55 -10.45 9.70
C ASP A 83 -18.99 -9.47 8.64
N GLY A 84 -18.35 -10.00 7.58
CA GLY A 84 -17.79 -9.17 6.50
C GLY A 84 -18.82 -8.35 5.72
N SER A 85 -20.11 -8.72 5.78
CA SER A 85 -21.22 -8.08 5.06
C SER A 85 -22.04 -7.12 5.92
N GLY A 86 -21.78 -7.05 7.23
CA GLY A 86 -22.44 -6.10 8.12
C GLY A 86 -22.95 -6.69 9.43
N LYS A 87 -23.86 -5.94 10.06
CA LYS A 87 -24.45 -6.26 11.35
C LYS A 87 -25.81 -6.94 11.21
N LEU A 88 -26.07 -7.95 12.03
CA LEU A 88 -27.42 -8.42 12.29
C LEU A 88 -27.66 -8.51 13.80
N GLN A 89 -28.81 -7.99 14.26
CA GLN A 89 -29.22 -8.14 15.64
C GLN A 89 -29.69 -9.58 15.91
N VAL A 90 -29.33 -10.14 17.05
CA VAL A 90 -29.79 -11.43 17.52
C VAL A 90 -30.55 -11.23 18.84
N TYR A 91 -31.77 -11.72 18.89
CA TYR A 91 -32.54 -11.85 20.13
C TYR A 91 -32.48 -13.29 20.64
N MET A 92 -32.21 -13.48 21.93
CA MET A 92 -32.21 -14.78 22.53
C MET A 92 -32.76 -14.76 23.98
N ASN A 93 -33.26 -15.88 24.40
CA ASN A 93 -33.67 -16.15 25.77
C ASN A 93 -33.50 -17.65 26.06
N GLU A 94 -33.60 -18.03 27.35
CA GLU A 94 -33.42 -19.41 27.79
C GLU A 94 -34.38 -20.41 27.11
N LYS A 95 -35.62 -20.00 26.81
CA LYS A 95 -36.58 -20.86 26.13
C LYS A 95 -36.19 -21.17 24.69
N GLY A 96 -35.55 -20.21 23.99
CA GLY A 96 -35.10 -20.36 22.62
C GLY A 96 -33.83 -21.20 22.53
N ILE A 97 -32.77 -20.81 23.25
CA ILE A 97 -31.43 -21.41 23.11
C ILE A 97 -31.16 -22.55 24.10
N GLY A 98 -32.05 -22.79 25.04
CA GLY A 98 -31.92 -23.85 26.06
C GLY A 98 -30.81 -23.60 27.09
N VAL A 99 -30.64 -24.57 28.01
CA VAL A 99 -29.67 -24.48 29.12
C VAL A 99 -28.24 -24.40 28.59
N GLN A 100 -27.89 -25.21 27.59
CA GLN A 100 -26.55 -25.21 27.02
C GLN A 100 -26.22 -23.85 26.35
N GLY A 101 -27.15 -23.29 25.58
CA GLY A 101 -27.00 -21.98 25.00
C GLY A 101 -26.82 -20.86 26.04
N MET A 102 -27.53 -20.97 27.18
CA MET A 102 -27.34 -20.02 28.29
C MET A 102 -25.97 -20.18 28.96
N SER A 103 -25.46 -21.39 29.13
CA SER A 103 -24.11 -21.64 29.65
C SER A 103 -23.03 -21.07 28.70
N ILE A 104 -23.24 -21.15 27.40
CA ILE A 104 -22.37 -20.48 26.40
C ILE A 104 -22.43 -18.97 26.59
N TYR A 105 -23.64 -18.39 26.68
CA TYR A 105 -23.84 -16.95 26.84
C TYR A 105 -23.15 -16.37 28.08
N GLU A 106 -23.20 -17.08 29.22
CA GLU A 106 -22.58 -16.65 30.49
C GLU A 106 -21.06 -16.54 30.39
N ASN A 107 -20.44 -17.29 29.47
CA ASN A 107 -19.00 -17.25 29.18
C ASN A 107 -18.63 -16.41 27.95
N LEU A 108 -19.62 -15.72 27.34
CA LEU A 108 -19.43 -14.88 26.18
C LEU A 108 -18.91 -13.50 26.56
N ASP A 109 -17.96 -13.00 25.77
CA ASP A 109 -17.45 -11.63 25.86
C ASP A 109 -17.55 -10.91 24.52
N LEU A 110 -17.48 -9.58 24.56
CA LEU A 110 -17.33 -8.77 23.33
C LEU A 110 -16.03 -9.14 22.62
N GLY A 111 -16.12 -9.34 21.32
CA GLY A 111 -15.01 -9.82 20.49
C GLY A 111 -15.07 -11.31 20.17
N ASP A 112 -15.79 -12.12 20.92
CA ASP A 112 -15.96 -13.55 20.66
C ASP A 112 -16.73 -13.79 19.35
N PHE A 113 -16.52 -14.97 18.76
CA PHE A 113 -17.29 -15.40 17.59
C PHE A 113 -18.32 -16.45 17.98
N VAL A 114 -19.49 -16.30 17.40
CA VAL A 114 -20.62 -17.22 17.59
C VAL A 114 -21.24 -17.62 16.26
N TRP A 115 -21.89 -18.78 16.25
CA TRP A 115 -22.85 -19.19 15.24
C TRP A 115 -24.22 -19.23 15.88
N VAL A 116 -25.23 -18.68 15.21
CA VAL A 116 -26.58 -18.56 15.71
C VAL A 116 -27.56 -18.99 14.65
N LYS A 117 -28.52 -19.85 15.01
CA LYS A 117 -29.62 -20.29 14.16
C LYS A 117 -30.96 -19.82 14.71
N GLY A 118 -31.89 -19.47 13.85
CA GLY A 118 -33.22 -19.00 14.24
C GLY A 118 -34.03 -18.45 13.07
N ASP A 119 -35.11 -17.75 13.40
CA ASP A 119 -35.97 -17.08 12.44
C ASP A 119 -35.67 -15.60 12.39
N VAL A 120 -35.57 -15.01 11.18
CA VAL A 120 -35.37 -13.57 11.00
C VAL A 120 -36.72 -12.89 10.84
N GLN A 121 -36.96 -11.88 11.66
CA GLN A 121 -38.18 -11.06 11.62
C GLN A 121 -37.89 -9.67 12.22
N ARG A 122 -38.84 -8.75 12.04
CA ARG A 122 -38.71 -7.40 12.61
C ARG A 122 -39.19 -7.38 14.07
N THR A 123 -38.45 -6.69 14.94
CA THR A 123 -38.91 -6.43 16.31
C THR A 123 -40.01 -5.38 16.31
N ARG A 124 -40.66 -5.19 17.46
CA ARG A 124 -41.70 -4.15 17.66
C ARG A 124 -41.13 -2.72 17.43
N THR A 125 -39.84 -2.54 17.61
CA THR A 125 -39.14 -1.27 17.40
C THR A 125 -38.61 -1.09 15.98
N GLY A 126 -38.88 -2.05 15.08
CA GLY A 126 -38.53 -1.96 13.68
C GLY A 126 -37.19 -2.55 13.28
N GLU A 127 -36.37 -3.11 14.18
CA GLU A 127 -35.04 -3.69 13.84
C GLU A 127 -35.16 -5.11 13.29
N ILE A 128 -34.48 -5.40 12.17
CA ILE A 128 -34.39 -6.76 11.61
C ILE A 128 -33.55 -7.60 12.56
N THR A 129 -34.11 -8.69 13.07
CA THR A 129 -33.54 -9.44 14.18
C THR A 129 -33.69 -10.95 13.95
N LEU A 130 -32.62 -11.71 14.17
CA LEU A 130 -32.65 -13.16 14.24
C LEU A 130 -33.08 -13.60 15.66
N PHE A 131 -34.21 -14.27 15.76
CA PHE A 131 -34.73 -14.84 16.99
C PHE A 131 -34.15 -16.24 17.17
N ALA A 132 -33.16 -16.35 18.06
CA ALA A 132 -32.31 -17.51 18.18
C ALA A 132 -33.04 -18.73 18.77
N SER A 133 -32.90 -19.88 18.10
CA SER A 133 -33.26 -21.21 18.56
C SER A 133 -32.06 -22.08 18.92
N GLU A 134 -30.84 -21.72 18.45
CA GLU A 134 -29.61 -22.41 18.78
C GLU A 134 -28.44 -21.39 18.81
N LEU A 135 -27.53 -21.56 19.77
CA LEU A 135 -26.30 -20.80 19.92
C LEU A 135 -25.12 -21.78 20.02
N ARG A 136 -24.09 -21.57 19.18
CA ARG A 136 -22.80 -22.28 19.28
C ARG A 136 -21.67 -21.28 19.47
N PHE A 137 -20.72 -21.67 20.29
CA PHE A 137 -19.48 -20.95 20.46
C PHE A 137 -18.48 -21.31 19.34
N LEU A 138 -17.76 -20.35 18.77
CA LEU A 138 -16.80 -20.62 17.71
C LEU A 138 -15.37 -20.25 18.11
N THR A 139 -15.16 -19.04 18.64
CA THR A 139 -13.79 -18.56 18.95
C THR A 139 -13.80 -17.61 20.13
N LYS A 140 -12.94 -17.88 21.11
CA LYS A 140 -12.71 -17.00 22.26
C LYS A 140 -11.71 -15.91 21.93
N ALA A 141 -12.11 -14.66 22.11
CA ALA A 141 -11.22 -13.51 22.04
C ALA A 141 -10.62 -13.25 23.43
N LEU A 142 -9.30 -13.33 23.57
CA LEU A 142 -8.62 -13.03 24.84
C LEU A 142 -8.33 -11.53 24.99
N GLY A 143 -8.13 -10.80 23.90
CA GLY A 143 -7.99 -9.34 23.90
C GLY A 143 -9.34 -8.63 23.96
N VAL A 144 -9.37 -7.45 24.55
CA VAL A 144 -10.56 -6.58 24.56
C VAL A 144 -10.60 -5.75 23.29
N PRO A 145 -11.65 -5.85 22.46
CA PRO A 145 -11.74 -4.99 21.27
C PRO A 145 -11.95 -3.51 21.69
N PRO A 146 -11.31 -2.57 21.00
CA PRO A 146 -11.44 -1.13 21.27
C PRO A 146 -12.74 -0.58 20.67
N LEU A 147 -13.87 -1.05 21.21
CA LEU A 147 -15.19 -0.63 20.71
C LEU A 147 -15.51 0.81 21.12
N PRO A 148 -16.20 1.58 20.25
CA PRO A 148 -16.68 2.91 20.58
C PRO A 148 -17.57 2.85 21.83
N ARG A 149 -17.44 3.86 22.70
CA ARG A 149 -18.28 3.98 23.89
C ARG A 149 -19.43 4.92 23.60
N GLU A 150 -20.64 4.39 23.63
CA GLU A 150 -21.86 5.20 23.53
C GLU A 150 -22.21 5.78 24.91
N PHE A 151 -22.52 7.07 24.96
CA PHE A 151 -23.04 7.74 26.14
C PHE A 151 -24.13 8.75 25.71
N THR A 152 -24.96 9.11 26.65
CA THR A 152 -25.97 10.16 26.45
C THR A 152 -25.44 11.43 27.10
N ASP A 153 -25.36 12.53 26.36
CA ASP A 153 -24.94 13.82 26.90
C ASP A 153 -26.01 14.44 27.81
N GLU A 154 -25.69 15.58 28.42
CA GLU A 154 -26.59 16.29 29.33
C GLU A 154 -27.88 16.81 28.63
N GLU A 155 -27.83 16.91 27.31
CA GLU A 155 -28.97 17.34 26.47
C GLU A 155 -29.83 16.15 26.00
N GLY A 156 -29.48 14.92 26.36
CA GLY A 156 -30.19 13.69 25.99
C GLY A 156 -29.80 13.11 24.63
N ASN A 157 -28.80 13.66 23.96
CA ASN A 157 -28.32 13.17 22.67
C ASN A 157 -27.38 11.99 22.86
N LYS A 158 -27.55 10.93 22.06
CA LYS A 158 -26.59 9.82 22.02
C LYS A 158 -25.32 10.25 21.30
N LYS A 159 -24.19 10.18 21.98
CA LYS A 159 -22.84 10.40 21.44
C LYS A 159 -22.03 9.12 21.53
N SER A 160 -21.12 8.96 20.62
CA SER A 160 -20.14 7.87 20.60
C SER A 160 -18.73 8.45 20.67
N VAL A 161 -17.90 7.91 21.55
CA VAL A 161 -16.48 8.22 21.63
C VAL A 161 -15.70 7.03 21.09
N ASP A 162 -14.94 7.28 20.05
CA ASP A 162 -14.03 6.28 19.50
C ASP A 162 -12.93 5.96 20.52
N ALA A 163 -12.68 4.68 20.74
CA ALA A 163 -11.64 4.20 21.63
C ALA A 163 -10.28 4.02 20.92
N LEU A 164 -10.24 4.14 19.58
CA LEU A 164 -9.05 3.94 18.77
C LEU A 164 -8.80 5.19 17.88
N THR A 165 -8.49 6.32 18.54
CA THR A 165 -8.29 7.63 17.88
C THR A 165 -6.84 7.87 17.45
N ASP A 166 -5.87 7.22 18.08
CA ASP A 166 -4.45 7.36 17.75
C ASP A 166 -4.15 6.78 16.37
N SER A 167 -3.77 7.65 15.43
CA SER A 167 -3.50 7.26 14.04
C SER A 167 -2.32 6.31 13.92
N GLU A 168 -1.27 6.46 14.74
CA GLU A 168 -0.12 5.56 14.73
C GLU A 168 -0.53 4.17 15.20
N LEU A 169 -1.29 4.07 16.29
CA LEU A 169 -1.81 2.80 16.80
C LEU A 169 -2.74 2.12 15.80
N ARG A 170 -3.59 2.89 15.08
CA ARG A 170 -4.46 2.38 14.02
C ARG A 170 -3.65 1.73 12.88
N HIS A 171 -2.58 2.35 12.46
CA HIS A 171 -1.70 1.79 11.42
C HIS A 171 -0.94 0.55 11.91
N ARG A 172 -0.41 0.57 13.14
CA ARG A 172 0.30 -0.58 13.74
C ARG A 172 -0.60 -1.78 14.01
N LYS A 173 -1.79 -1.53 14.55
CA LYS A 173 -2.79 -2.55 14.87
C LYS A 173 -3.97 -2.49 13.89
N ARG A 174 -3.66 -2.45 12.59
CA ARG A 174 -4.66 -2.33 11.52
C ARG A 174 -5.82 -3.30 11.64
N TYR A 175 -5.60 -4.50 12.18
CA TYR A 175 -6.65 -5.47 12.45
C TYR A 175 -7.69 -4.98 13.48
N LEU A 176 -7.30 -4.14 14.44
CA LEU A 176 -8.24 -3.47 15.35
C LEU A 176 -8.98 -2.34 14.66
N ASP A 177 -8.28 -1.55 13.87
CA ASP A 177 -8.84 -0.47 13.05
C ASP A 177 -9.93 -1.02 12.10
N LEU A 178 -9.61 -2.06 11.34
CA LEU A 178 -10.56 -2.78 10.49
C LEU A 178 -11.73 -3.41 11.25
N MET A 179 -11.55 -3.74 12.52
CA MET A 179 -12.60 -4.33 13.35
C MET A 179 -13.68 -3.31 13.72
N VAL A 180 -13.30 -2.07 14.01
CA VAL A 180 -14.20 -1.06 14.57
C VAL A 180 -14.60 0.02 13.57
N HIS A 181 -13.78 0.30 12.55
CA HIS A 181 -14.03 1.33 11.54
C HIS A 181 -14.45 0.71 10.19
N GLY A 182 -15.75 0.83 9.88
CA GLY A 182 -16.31 0.31 8.64
C GLY A 182 -15.81 1.04 7.38
N ASP A 183 -15.61 2.35 7.49
CA ASP A 183 -15.06 3.21 6.43
C ASP A 183 -13.63 2.82 6.02
N VAL A 184 -12.81 2.37 6.98
CA VAL A 184 -11.47 1.86 6.71
C VAL A 184 -11.53 0.57 5.88
N ARG A 185 -12.45 -0.36 6.22
CA ARG A 185 -12.66 -1.57 5.39
C ARG A 185 -13.12 -1.21 3.99
N GLU A 186 -14.08 -0.30 3.88
CA GLU A 186 -14.61 0.15 2.61
C GLU A 186 -13.51 0.73 1.70
N ARG A 187 -12.59 1.51 2.26
CA ARG A 187 -11.43 2.06 1.53
C ARG A 187 -10.57 0.96 0.89
N PHE A 188 -10.34 -0.15 1.59
CA PHE A 188 -9.58 -1.28 1.01
C PHE A 188 -10.39 -2.08 -0.02
N VAL A 189 -11.70 -2.14 0.10
CA VAL A 189 -12.58 -2.65 -0.96
C VAL A 189 -12.49 -1.75 -2.19
N GLN A 190 -12.58 -0.44 -2.02
CA GLN A 190 -12.41 0.55 -3.08
C GLN A 190 -11.04 0.44 -3.77
N ARG A 191 -9.95 0.28 -2.99
CA ARG A 191 -8.63 -0.02 -3.55
C ARG A 191 -8.64 -1.25 -4.45
N SER A 192 -9.24 -2.34 -3.99
CA SER A 192 -9.36 -3.57 -4.78
C SER A 192 -10.16 -3.33 -6.06
N THR A 193 -11.23 -2.55 -6.00
CA THR A 193 -12.04 -2.17 -7.16
C THR A 193 -11.23 -1.37 -8.17
N VAL A 194 -10.43 -0.37 -7.73
CA VAL A 194 -9.55 0.42 -8.60
C VAL A 194 -8.57 -0.49 -9.35
N VAL A 195 -7.85 -1.34 -8.63
CA VAL A 195 -6.84 -2.25 -9.23
C VAL A 195 -7.48 -3.21 -10.22
N THR A 196 -8.62 -3.81 -9.86
CA THR A 196 -9.35 -4.73 -10.75
C THR A 196 -9.86 -4.03 -12.01
N THR A 197 -10.36 -2.79 -11.86
CA THR A 197 -10.85 -2.00 -13.01
C THR A 197 -9.71 -1.67 -13.98
N ILE A 198 -8.55 -1.29 -13.46
CA ILE A 198 -7.37 -1.00 -14.28
C ILE A 198 -6.93 -2.25 -15.04
N ARG A 199 -6.89 -3.43 -14.39
CA ARG A 199 -6.60 -4.70 -15.08
C ARG A 199 -7.55 -4.96 -16.24
N HIS A 200 -8.86 -4.90 -15.99
CA HIS A 200 -9.85 -5.13 -17.02
C HIS A 200 -9.78 -4.09 -18.16
N TYR A 201 -9.46 -2.84 -17.85
CA TYR A 201 -9.24 -1.80 -18.86
C TYR A 201 -8.06 -2.18 -19.78
N LEU A 202 -6.92 -2.55 -19.20
CA LEU A 202 -5.72 -2.92 -19.96
C LEU A 202 -5.90 -4.23 -20.74
N GLU A 203 -6.55 -5.24 -20.16
CA GLU A 203 -6.93 -6.46 -20.86
C GLU A 203 -7.83 -6.14 -22.06
N GLY A 204 -8.78 -5.22 -21.90
CA GLY A 204 -9.65 -4.73 -22.98
C GLY A 204 -8.89 -4.01 -24.09
N GLU A 205 -7.77 -3.35 -23.77
CA GLU A 205 -6.84 -2.74 -24.72
C GLU A 205 -5.86 -3.75 -25.34
N GLY A 206 -5.93 -5.03 -24.96
CA GLY A 206 -5.11 -6.12 -25.48
C GLY A 206 -3.75 -6.29 -24.81
N PHE A 207 -3.56 -5.74 -23.61
CA PHE A 207 -2.35 -5.95 -22.82
C PHE A 207 -2.36 -7.29 -22.09
N LEU A 208 -1.18 -7.91 -21.99
CA LEU A 208 -0.94 -9.13 -21.21
C LEU A 208 -0.32 -8.75 -19.85
N GLU A 209 -0.95 -9.19 -18.75
CA GLU A 209 -0.32 -9.08 -17.42
C GLU A 209 0.80 -10.11 -17.30
N VAL A 210 1.97 -9.67 -16.84
CA VAL A 210 3.16 -10.50 -16.67
C VAL A 210 3.77 -10.26 -15.30
N GLU A 211 4.67 -11.17 -14.88
CA GLU A 211 5.47 -11.04 -13.68
C GLU A 211 6.95 -11.07 -14.04
N THR A 212 7.72 -10.10 -13.55
CA THR A 212 9.16 -10.02 -13.70
C THR A 212 9.87 -10.14 -12.35
N PRO A 213 11.18 -10.41 -12.30
CA PRO A 213 11.89 -10.61 -11.04
C PRO A 213 11.78 -9.40 -10.10
N MET A 214 11.59 -9.67 -8.80
CA MET A 214 11.71 -8.66 -7.74
C MET A 214 13.14 -8.51 -7.23
N LEU A 215 13.98 -9.54 -7.42
CA LEU A 215 15.40 -9.52 -7.09
C LEU A 215 16.21 -9.31 -8.35
N HIS A 216 16.92 -8.21 -8.42
CA HIS A 216 17.74 -7.81 -9.56
C HIS A 216 19.23 -7.98 -9.24
N PRO A 217 20.06 -8.46 -10.17
CA PRO A 217 21.52 -8.43 -9.99
C PRO A 217 22.08 -7.01 -10.07
N VAL A 218 21.50 -6.15 -10.91
CA VAL A 218 21.84 -4.73 -11.07
C VAL A 218 20.58 -3.90 -10.87
N PRO A 219 20.58 -2.88 -9.99
CA PRO A 219 19.43 -1.98 -9.84
C PRO A 219 19.35 -1.03 -11.03
N GLY A 220 18.15 -0.88 -11.62
CA GLY A 220 17.94 -0.02 -12.79
C GLY A 220 16.47 0.31 -13.04
N GLY A 221 16.20 1.09 -14.10
CA GLY A 221 14.86 1.50 -14.52
C GLY A 221 14.31 2.74 -13.80
N ALA A 222 14.94 3.22 -12.73
CA ALA A 222 14.57 4.46 -12.05
C ALA A 222 15.78 5.01 -11.27
N ARG A 223 15.70 6.26 -10.83
CA ARG A 223 16.66 6.87 -9.89
C ARG A 223 16.12 6.73 -8.48
N ALA A 224 16.68 5.82 -7.70
CA ALA A 224 16.32 5.58 -6.31
C ALA A 224 17.36 4.73 -5.60
N ARG A 225 17.46 4.85 -4.28
CA ARG A 225 18.34 4.00 -3.49
C ARG A 225 17.73 2.59 -3.33
N PRO A 226 18.43 1.50 -3.73
CA PRO A 226 17.89 0.15 -3.58
C PRO A 226 18.03 -0.40 -2.15
N PHE A 227 17.20 -1.38 -1.80
CA PHE A 227 17.48 -2.31 -0.70
C PHE A 227 18.40 -3.41 -1.21
N ILE A 228 19.39 -3.77 -0.42
CA ILE A 228 20.39 -4.78 -0.76
C ILE A 228 20.12 -6.04 0.07
N THR A 229 20.23 -7.20 -0.56
CA THR A 229 20.19 -8.51 0.08
C THR A 229 21.30 -9.41 -0.48
N HIS A 230 21.61 -10.52 0.19
CA HIS A 230 22.65 -11.46 -0.23
C HIS A 230 22.06 -12.81 -0.62
N HIS A 231 22.45 -13.34 -1.78
CA HIS A 231 22.08 -14.70 -2.21
C HIS A 231 23.16 -15.69 -1.75
N ASN A 232 22.90 -16.40 -0.66
CA ASN A 232 23.88 -17.24 0.02
C ASN A 232 24.52 -18.30 -0.88
N THR A 233 23.73 -18.98 -1.72
CA THR A 233 24.23 -20.06 -2.58
C THR A 233 25.05 -19.56 -3.78
N LEU A 234 24.68 -18.41 -4.33
CA LEU A 234 25.39 -17.80 -5.46
C LEU A 234 26.51 -16.87 -5.01
N HIS A 235 26.63 -16.60 -3.69
CA HIS A 235 27.63 -15.69 -3.10
C HIS A 235 27.68 -14.33 -3.79
N MET A 236 26.49 -13.74 -4.06
CA MET A 236 26.37 -12.46 -4.72
C MET A 236 25.31 -11.57 -4.06
N ASN A 237 25.52 -10.27 -4.11
CA ASN A 237 24.50 -9.31 -3.69
C ASN A 237 23.40 -9.22 -4.74
N MET A 238 22.18 -9.08 -4.26
CA MET A 238 20.98 -8.84 -5.05
C MET A 238 20.31 -7.59 -4.53
N TYR A 239 19.52 -6.97 -5.37
CA TYR A 239 18.81 -5.74 -5.05
C TYR A 239 17.30 -5.96 -5.18
N LEU A 240 16.51 -5.50 -4.22
CA LEU A 240 15.07 -5.39 -4.42
C LEU A 240 14.83 -4.33 -5.50
N ARG A 241 14.01 -4.66 -6.50
CA ARG A 241 13.80 -3.82 -7.67
C ARG A 241 13.25 -2.44 -7.31
N ILE A 242 13.78 -1.42 -7.94
CA ILE A 242 13.26 -0.05 -7.85
C ILE A 242 12.21 0.23 -8.94
N ALA A 243 12.26 -0.52 -10.05
CA ALA A 243 11.32 -0.52 -11.16
C ALA A 243 11.44 -1.85 -11.96
N PRO A 244 10.38 -2.38 -12.59
CA PRO A 244 10.44 -3.53 -13.49
C PRO A 244 10.83 -3.18 -14.94
N GLU A 245 11.02 -1.91 -15.27
CA GLU A 245 11.18 -1.32 -16.59
C GLU A 245 12.08 -2.13 -17.52
N LEU A 246 13.35 -2.39 -17.11
CA LEU A 246 14.33 -3.03 -17.99
C LEU A 246 13.96 -4.49 -18.33
N TYR A 247 13.24 -5.18 -17.45
CA TYR A 247 12.73 -6.52 -17.73
C TYR A 247 11.51 -6.50 -18.66
N LEU A 248 10.58 -5.56 -18.47
CA LEU A 248 9.42 -5.42 -19.33
C LEU A 248 9.82 -5.06 -20.77
N LYS A 249 10.82 -4.18 -20.95
CA LYS A 249 11.38 -3.87 -22.26
C LYS A 249 12.02 -5.08 -22.94
N ARG A 250 12.68 -5.97 -22.20
CA ARG A 250 13.20 -7.25 -22.75
C ARG A 250 12.09 -8.16 -23.28
N LEU A 251 10.87 -8.06 -22.75
CA LEU A 251 9.72 -8.80 -23.29
C LEU A 251 9.28 -8.26 -24.65
N LEU A 252 9.41 -6.94 -24.90
CA LEU A 252 9.19 -6.36 -26.22
C LEU A 252 10.23 -6.86 -27.25
N VAL A 253 11.50 -6.96 -26.85
CA VAL A 253 12.54 -7.61 -27.66
C VAL A 253 12.17 -9.07 -27.96
N GLY A 254 11.59 -9.77 -26.99
CA GLY A 254 11.12 -11.16 -27.11
C GLY A 254 9.86 -11.33 -27.97
N GLY A 255 9.24 -10.23 -28.46
CA GLY A 255 8.10 -10.25 -29.38
C GLY A 255 6.71 -10.11 -28.72
N PHE A 256 6.62 -9.81 -27.43
CA PHE A 256 5.37 -9.34 -26.83
C PHE A 256 5.12 -7.89 -27.24
N GLU A 257 3.95 -7.58 -27.78
CA GLU A 257 3.64 -6.23 -28.23
C GLU A 257 3.04 -5.33 -27.15
N ARG A 258 2.31 -5.91 -26.17
CA ARG A 258 1.65 -5.17 -25.09
C ARG A 258 1.76 -5.97 -23.80
N VAL A 259 2.48 -5.43 -22.84
CA VAL A 259 2.68 -6.04 -21.52
C VAL A 259 2.45 -5.04 -20.41
N PHE A 260 1.94 -5.51 -19.28
CA PHE A 260 1.89 -4.71 -18.06
C PHE A 260 2.15 -5.57 -16.82
N GLU A 261 2.58 -4.93 -15.75
CA GLU A 261 2.75 -5.52 -14.42
C GLU A 261 2.21 -4.56 -13.35
N ILE A 262 1.33 -5.05 -12.46
CA ILE A 262 0.92 -4.34 -11.25
C ILE A 262 1.54 -5.05 -10.06
N ASN A 263 2.61 -4.50 -9.49
CA ASN A 263 3.34 -5.18 -8.43
C ASN A 263 4.07 -4.19 -7.50
N ARG A 264 4.82 -4.74 -6.53
CA ARG A 264 5.61 -3.97 -5.56
C ARG A 264 6.93 -3.52 -6.14
N ASN A 265 7.27 -2.25 -5.88
CA ASN A 265 8.59 -1.69 -6.03
C ASN A 265 9.12 -1.25 -4.67
N PHE A 266 10.44 -1.15 -4.54
CA PHE A 266 11.13 -0.91 -3.28
C PHE A 266 12.14 0.23 -3.44
N ARG A 267 12.00 1.28 -2.63
CA ARG A 267 12.94 2.41 -2.60
C ARG A 267 13.35 2.67 -1.17
N ASN A 268 14.65 2.60 -0.88
CA ASN A 268 15.21 2.76 0.46
C ASN A 268 15.34 4.24 0.82
N GLU A 269 14.21 4.90 0.89
CA GLU A 269 14.05 6.34 1.09
C GLU A 269 13.31 6.62 2.41
N GLY A 270 13.05 7.90 2.68
CA GLY A 270 12.30 8.35 3.83
C GLY A 270 10.83 7.90 3.79
N ILE A 271 10.17 7.95 4.94
CA ILE A 271 8.74 7.64 5.09
C ILE A 271 8.02 8.93 5.44
N ASP A 272 7.11 9.38 4.58
CA ASP A 272 6.26 10.54 4.79
C ASP A 272 4.79 10.27 4.46
N HIS A 273 4.01 11.30 4.15
CA HIS A 273 2.59 11.19 3.81
C HIS A 273 2.36 10.61 2.41
N THR A 274 3.32 10.77 1.49
CA THR A 274 3.23 10.36 0.09
C THR A 274 4.18 9.22 -0.27
N HIS A 275 5.14 8.88 0.61
CA HIS A 275 6.16 7.86 0.36
C HIS A 275 6.15 6.75 1.40
N ASN A 276 6.21 5.51 0.92
CA ASN A 276 6.43 4.29 1.70
C ASN A 276 7.52 3.47 1.00
N PRO A 277 8.49 2.88 1.72
CA PRO A 277 9.62 2.16 1.10
C PRO A 277 9.21 1.00 0.20
N GLU A 278 8.04 0.45 0.40
CA GLU A 278 7.38 -0.56 -0.42
C GLU A 278 6.03 -0.02 -0.90
N PHE A 279 5.82 0.09 -2.19
CA PHE A 279 4.62 0.66 -2.80
C PHE A 279 4.18 -0.11 -4.03
N THR A 280 2.94 0.08 -4.44
CA THR A 280 2.37 -0.57 -5.63
C THR A 280 2.46 0.37 -6.83
N MET A 281 3.04 -0.14 -7.89
CA MET A 281 3.14 0.53 -9.17
C MET A 281 2.54 -0.32 -10.28
N LEU A 282 1.92 0.32 -11.25
CA LEU A 282 1.65 -0.24 -12.57
C LEU A 282 2.76 0.23 -13.49
N GLU A 283 3.36 -0.67 -14.24
CA GLU A 283 4.16 -0.34 -15.41
C GLU A 283 3.65 -1.11 -16.63
N LEU A 284 3.61 -0.44 -17.77
CA LEU A 284 3.18 -1.03 -19.04
C LEU A 284 4.05 -0.53 -20.20
N TYR A 285 4.17 -1.39 -21.24
CA TYR A 285 4.92 -1.08 -22.45
C TYR A 285 4.13 -1.58 -23.66
N GLU A 286 4.03 -0.71 -24.70
CA GLU A 286 3.33 -0.99 -25.94
C GLU A 286 4.28 -0.76 -27.12
N ALA A 287 4.53 -1.82 -27.91
CA ALA A 287 5.30 -1.73 -29.14
C ALA A 287 4.52 -0.92 -30.20
N TYR A 288 5.26 -0.18 -31.02
CA TYR A 288 4.72 0.69 -32.09
C TYR A 288 3.87 1.86 -31.57
N ALA A 289 4.00 2.19 -30.28
CA ALA A 289 3.36 3.32 -29.62
C ALA A 289 4.40 4.40 -29.25
N ASP A 290 3.91 5.56 -28.85
CA ASP A 290 4.67 6.70 -28.37
C ASP A 290 4.07 7.30 -27.10
N TYR A 291 4.65 8.38 -26.60
CA TYR A 291 4.19 9.04 -25.37
C TYR A 291 2.78 9.65 -25.50
N GLU A 292 2.30 9.95 -26.70
CA GLU A 292 0.93 10.43 -26.91
C GLU A 292 -0.10 9.32 -26.63
N ARG A 293 0.16 8.10 -27.13
CA ARG A 293 -0.64 6.92 -26.81
C ARG A 293 -0.63 6.64 -25.31
N MET A 294 0.49 6.85 -24.63
CA MET A 294 0.58 6.68 -23.19
C MET A 294 -0.29 7.70 -22.42
N MET A 295 -0.42 8.94 -22.91
CA MET A 295 -1.38 9.92 -22.35
C MET A 295 -2.83 9.45 -22.47
N GLU A 296 -3.22 8.87 -23.61
CA GLU A 296 -4.58 8.31 -23.79
C GLU A 296 -4.88 7.17 -22.82
N LEU A 297 -3.95 6.21 -22.70
CA LEU A 297 -4.08 5.09 -21.75
C LEU A 297 -4.18 5.57 -20.31
N THR A 298 -3.31 6.50 -19.91
CA THR A 298 -3.29 7.08 -18.56
C THR A 298 -4.64 7.70 -18.22
N GLN A 299 -5.12 8.57 -19.08
CA GLN A 299 -6.41 9.24 -18.90
C GLN A 299 -7.57 8.23 -18.88
N GLY A 300 -7.58 7.26 -19.79
CA GLY A 300 -8.61 6.23 -19.89
C GLY A 300 -8.69 5.37 -18.63
N MET A 301 -7.57 4.89 -18.12
CA MET A 301 -7.51 4.09 -16.88
C MET A 301 -8.01 4.85 -15.65
N ILE A 302 -7.57 6.11 -15.48
CA ILE A 302 -7.98 6.94 -14.35
C ILE A 302 -9.49 7.18 -14.38
N VAL A 303 -10.03 7.52 -15.54
CA VAL A 303 -11.47 7.75 -15.73
C VAL A 303 -12.28 6.47 -15.51
N ALA A 304 -11.80 5.33 -16.00
CA ALA A 304 -12.46 4.03 -15.77
C ALA A 304 -12.52 3.67 -14.28
N ALA A 305 -11.40 3.85 -13.56
CA ALA A 305 -11.33 3.61 -12.12
C ALA A 305 -12.26 4.57 -11.33
N ALA A 306 -12.29 5.85 -11.69
CA ALA A 306 -13.15 6.85 -11.06
C ALA A 306 -14.65 6.51 -11.24
N LYS A 307 -15.06 6.13 -12.47
CA LYS A 307 -16.43 5.71 -12.76
C LYS A 307 -16.83 4.44 -12.01
N ALA A 308 -15.92 3.46 -11.91
CA ALA A 308 -16.18 2.21 -11.19
C ALA A 308 -16.45 2.43 -9.70
N LEU A 309 -15.76 3.39 -9.07
CA LEU A 309 -15.98 3.74 -7.67
C LEU A 309 -17.27 4.55 -7.45
N ARG A 310 -17.59 5.47 -8.35
CA ARG A 310 -18.78 6.33 -8.23
C ARG A 310 -20.07 5.63 -8.67
N GLY A 311 -19.98 4.64 -9.55
CA GLY A 311 -21.14 4.00 -10.17
C GLY A 311 -21.90 4.92 -11.14
N ASN A 312 -21.32 6.05 -11.53
CA ASN A 312 -21.90 7.07 -12.41
C ASN A 312 -20.78 7.88 -13.10
N ASP A 313 -21.17 8.92 -13.86
CA ASP A 313 -20.27 9.81 -14.59
C ASP A 313 -19.83 11.06 -13.80
N ASP A 314 -20.03 11.11 -12.47
CA ASP A 314 -19.50 12.18 -11.63
C ASP A 314 -18.01 11.93 -11.36
N LEU A 315 -17.17 12.73 -12.01
CA LEU A 315 -15.71 12.63 -11.97
C LEU A 315 -15.05 13.68 -11.07
N LYS A 316 -15.80 14.25 -10.11
CA LYS A 316 -15.32 15.24 -9.15
C LYS A 316 -14.94 14.59 -7.83
N PHE A 317 -13.71 14.80 -7.41
CA PHE A 317 -13.15 14.26 -6.18
C PHE A 317 -12.61 15.40 -5.29
N GLN A 318 -12.76 15.27 -3.98
CA GLN A 318 -12.10 16.14 -3.01
C GLN A 318 -10.80 15.48 -2.58
N TRP A 319 -9.67 16.18 -2.73
CA TRP A 319 -8.36 15.68 -2.34
C TRP A 319 -7.40 16.82 -2.03
N ASN A 320 -6.59 16.70 -0.96
CA ASN A 320 -5.63 17.72 -0.49
C ASN A 320 -6.24 19.14 -0.41
N GLY A 321 -7.49 19.24 0.05
CA GLY A 321 -8.20 20.52 0.15
C GLY A 321 -8.72 21.09 -1.17
N HIS A 322 -8.55 20.41 -2.29
CA HIS A 322 -8.96 20.85 -3.62
C HIS A 322 -10.07 19.97 -4.20
N GLN A 323 -10.94 20.59 -5.02
CA GLN A 323 -11.85 19.85 -5.89
C GLN A 323 -11.12 19.52 -7.20
N ILE A 324 -10.91 18.22 -7.45
CA ILE A 324 -10.26 17.69 -8.64
C ILE A 324 -11.33 17.23 -9.63
N GLU A 325 -11.22 17.66 -10.87
CA GLU A 325 -12.12 17.29 -11.98
C GLU A 325 -11.38 16.33 -12.93
N LEU A 326 -11.77 15.05 -12.96
CA LEU A 326 -11.15 14.03 -13.82
C LEU A 326 -11.83 13.87 -15.19
N THR A 327 -12.60 14.88 -15.62
CA THR A 327 -13.28 14.86 -16.93
C THR A 327 -12.27 15.14 -18.05
N PRO A 328 -12.15 14.24 -19.05
CA PRO A 328 -11.28 14.45 -20.20
C PRO A 328 -11.73 15.62 -21.08
N PRO A 329 -10.81 16.23 -21.87
CA PRO A 329 -9.37 15.93 -21.92
C PRO A 329 -8.58 16.58 -20.79
N PHE A 330 -7.55 15.91 -20.26
CA PHE A 330 -6.62 16.52 -19.31
C PHE A 330 -5.74 17.59 -20.01
N ARG A 331 -5.38 18.65 -19.26
CA ARG A 331 -4.53 19.73 -19.78
C ARG A 331 -3.16 19.16 -20.19
N ARG A 332 -2.62 19.65 -21.32
CA ARG A 332 -1.22 19.44 -21.74
C ARG A 332 -0.48 20.76 -21.64
N ALA A 333 0.66 20.77 -20.97
CA ALA A 333 1.48 21.98 -20.81
C ALA A 333 2.96 21.62 -20.99
N LYS A 334 3.71 22.48 -21.70
CA LYS A 334 5.13 22.23 -21.96
C LYS A 334 5.97 22.64 -20.76
N TYR A 335 7.00 21.87 -20.47
CA TYR A 335 7.98 22.11 -19.43
C TYR A 335 8.58 23.52 -19.49
N ALA A 336 9.10 23.93 -20.65
CA ALA A 336 9.71 25.23 -20.83
C ALA A 336 8.73 26.39 -20.66
N ASP A 337 7.47 26.23 -21.11
CA ASP A 337 6.45 27.27 -21.00
C ASP A 337 6.06 27.50 -19.52
N LEU A 338 5.80 26.41 -18.76
CA LEU A 338 5.47 26.52 -17.35
C LEU A 338 6.66 27.00 -16.51
N PHE A 339 7.88 26.56 -16.83
CA PHE A 339 9.07 27.09 -16.18
C PHE A 339 9.15 28.60 -16.32
N LYS A 340 9.04 29.11 -17.55
CA LYS A 340 9.06 30.54 -17.81
C LYS A 340 7.91 31.30 -17.15
N GLU A 341 6.70 30.74 -17.19
CA GLU A 341 5.50 31.34 -16.58
C GLU A 341 5.65 31.55 -15.07
N HIS A 342 6.11 30.52 -14.36
CA HIS A 342 6.14 30.52 -12.88
C HIS A 342 7.47 31.02 -12.31
N VAL A 343 8.61 30.78 -13.00
CA VAL A 343 9.93 31.22 -12.51
C VAL A 343 10.31 32.61 -13.04
N GLY A 344 9.71 33.02 -14.17
CA GLY A 344 9.84 34.36 -14.72
C GLY A 344 11.04 34.60 -15.68
N PHE A 345 11.74 33.52 -16.06
CA PHE A 345 12.84 33.56 -17.04
C PHE A 345 12.97 32.22 -17.76
N GLU A 346 13.75 32.20 -18.86
CA GLU A 346 13.98 30.98 -19.65
C GLU A 346 14.89 30.01 -18.88
N MET A 347 14.56 28.72 -18.91
CA MET A 347 15.37 27.67 -18.29
C MET A 347 16.80 27.57 -18.84
N THR A 348 17.11 28.20 -19.95
CA THR A 348 18.45 28.27 -20.58
C THR A 348 19.29 29.45 -20.09
N ASP A 349 18.74 30.37 -19.31
CA ASP A 349 19.44 31.52 -18.72
C ASP A 349 20.27 31.09 -17.52
N LYS A 350 21.51 30.65 -17.77
CA LYS A 350 22.39 30.05 -16.78
C LYS A 350 22.63 30.93 -15.55
N ASP A 351 22.74 32.23 -15.75
CA ASP A 351 23.01 33.18 -14.65
C ASP A 351 21.81 33.30 -13.73
N LYS A 352 20.60 33.38 -14.26
CA LYS A 352 19.37 33.42 -13.47
C LYS A 352 19.06 32.10 -12.82
N VAL A 353 19.26 30.96 -13.48
CA VAL A 353 19.14 29.63 -12.92
C VAL A 353 20.07 29.48 -11.72
N ALA A 354 21.34 29.85 -11.85
CA ALA A 354 22.29 29.81 -10.73
C ALA A 354 21.87 30.71 -9.55
N ALA A 355 21.38 31.93 -9.84
CA ALA A 355 20.91 32.85 -8.82
C ALA A 355 19.66 32.32 -8.09
N GLU A 356 18.74 31.69 -8.79
CA GLU A 356 17.53 31.10 -8.19
C GLU A 356 17.87 29.84 -7.37
N ALA A 357 18.77 28.99 -7.85
CA ALA A 357 19.28 27.83 -7.12
C ALA A 357 19.86 28.22 -5.76
N VAL A 358 20.65 29.30 -5.70
CA VAL A 358 21.19 29.83 -4.44
C VAL A 358 20.09 30.28 -3.48
N LYS A 359 19.04 30.93 -3.98
CA LYS A 359 17.90 31.34 -3.13
C LYS A 359 17.14 30.15 -2.54
N LEU A 360 17.02 29.07 -3.32
CA LEU A 360 16.34 27.85 -2.90
C LEU A 360 17.22 26.91 -2.07
N GLY A 361 18.53 27.19 -1.97
CA GLY A 361 19.47 26.34 -1.24
C GLY A 361 19.84 25.04 -1.96
N ILE A 362 19.69 25.01 -3.29
CA ILE A 362 20.04 23.84 -4.13
C ILE A 362 21.57 23.68 -4.14
N ASP A 363 22.05 22.43 -4.10
CA ASP A 363 23.48 22.12 -4.05
C ASP A 363 24.19 22.65 -5.32
N PRO A 364 25.20 23.54 -5.19
CA PRO A 364 25.92 24.10 -6.33
C PRO A 364 26.79 23.08 -7.09
N LYS A 365 27.00 21.88 -6.53
CA LYS A 365 27.72 20.78 -7.21
C LYS A 365 26.83 19.96 -8.12
N GLN A 366 25.53 20.19 -8.07
CA GLN A 366 24.57 19.48 -8.89
C GLN A 366 24.72 19.85 -10.37
N ASP A 367 24.41 18.88 -11.23
CA ASP A 367 24.32 19.09 -12.66
C ASP A 367 23.29 20.20 -13.00
N TYR A 368 23.59 20.95 -14.07
CA TYR A 368 22.76 22.08 -14.50
C TYR A 368 21.30 21.72 -14.71
N TRP A 369 21.03 20.63 -15.43
CA TRP A 369 19.67 20.26 -15.77
C TRP A 369 18.91 19.67 -14.58
N ASN A 370 19.58 19.00 -13.65
CA ASN A 370 19.01 18.61 -12.37
C ASN A 370 18.66 19.85 -11.53
N THR A 371 19.52 20.88 -11.54
CA THR A 371 19.23 22.18 -10.90
C THR A 371 17.98 22.85 -11.49
N VAL A 372 17.85 22.85 -12.82
CA VAL A 372 16.66 23.38 -13.51
C VAL A 372 15.42 22.61 -13.09
N ASN A 373 15.51 21.28 -12.97
CA ASN A 373 14.40 20.43 -12.56
C ASN A 373 13.97 20.70 -11.12
N GLU A 374 14.89 20.81 -10.16
CA GLU A 374 14.55 21.16 -8.78
C GLU A 374 13.89 22.54 -8.66
N ILE A 375 14.32 23.52 -9.47
CA ILE A 375 13.64 24.82 -9.54
C ILE A 375 12.22 24.67 -10.05
N LEU A 376 11.99 23.83 -11.07
CA LEU A 376 10.64 23.55 -11.57
C LEU A 376 9.78 22.85 -10.52
N GLU A 377 10.30 21.81 -9.87
CA GLU A 377 9.63 21.09 -8.78
C GLU A 377 9.14 22.05 -7.69
N HIS A 378 9.99 23.02 -7.32
CA HIS A 378 9.67 24.00 -6.28
C HIS A 378 8.60 25.01 -6.72
N HIS A 379 8.66 25.53 -7.94
CA HIS A 379 7.81 26.65 -8.38
C HIS A 379 6.58 26.22 -9.18
N VAL A 380 6.65 25.13 -9.92
CA VAL A 380 5.60 24.73 -10.89
C VAL A 380 4.71 23.62 -10.33
N GLU A 381 5.27 22.53 -9.86
CA GLU A 381 4.50 21.34 -9.47
C GLU A 381 3.38 21.64 -8.45
N PRO A 382 3.63 22.44 -7.37
CA PRO A 382 2.58 22.76 -6.40
C PRO A 382 1.40 23.54 -6.99
N THR A 383 1.56 24.11 -8.19
CA THR A 383 0.50 24.88 -8.89
C THR A 383 -0.38 24.02 -9.78
N LEU A 384 0.04 22.79 -10.08
CA LEU A 384 -0.64 21.85 -10.98
C LEU A 384 -1.78 21.11 -10.27
N ILE A 385 -2.81 21.84 -9.90
CA ILE A 385 -3.94 21.31 -9.11
C ILE A 385 -4.84 20.40 -9.95
N GLN A 386 -5.26 20.84 -11.14
CA GLN A 386 -6.10 20.05 -12.04
C GLN A 386 -5.23 19.10 -12.89
N PRO A 387 -5.76 17.94 -13.34
CA PRO A 387 -5.00 16.97 -14.11
C PRO A 387 -4.27 17.62 -15.27
N THR A 388 -2.93 17.62 -15.20
CA THR A 388 -2.06 18.27 -16.18
C THR A 388 -0.92 17.35 -16.57
N PHE A 389 -0.85 17.01 -17.85
CA PHE A 389 0.33 16.40 -18.45
C PHE A 389 1.38 17.50 -18.67
N LEU A 390 2.46 17.46 -17.89
CA LEU A 390 3.66 18.24 -18.12
C LEU A 390 4.49 17.50 -19.16
N ILE A 391 4.66 18.08 -20.34
CA ILE A 391 5.26 17.42 -21.51
C ILE A 391 6.57 18.11 -21.93
N ASP A 392 7.35 17.44 -22.79
CA ASP A 392 8.50 18.03 -23.47
C ASP A 392 9.65 18.40 -22.50
N TYR A 393 10.10 17.41 -21.75
CA TYR A 393 11.22 17.53 -20.80
C TYR A 393 12.58 17.73 -21.49
N PRO A 394 13.57 18.35 -20.83
CA PRO A 394 14.96 18.36 -21.33
C PRO A 394 15.51 16.94 -21.46
N THR A 395 16.09 16.58 -22.60
CA THR A 395 16.67 15.24 -22.85
C THR A 395 17.75 14.88 -21.83
N ALA A 396 18.50 15.87 -21.35
CA ALA A 396 19.61 15.67 -20.42
C ALA A 396 19.21 14.98 -19.09
N ILE A 397 17.94 15.11 -18.66
CA ILE A 397 17.41 14.44 -17.46
C ILE A 397 16.57 13.20 -17.78
N CYS A 398 16.61 12.70 -19.01
CA CYS A 398 15.77 11.62 -19.51
C CYS A 398 16.60 10.50 -20.16
N PRO A 399 17.34 9.69 -19.39
CA PRO A 399 18.32 8.73 -19.93
C PRO A 399 17.71 7.57 -20.72
N LEU A 400 16.44 7.23 -20.50
CA LEU A 400 15.75 6.09 -21.10
C LEU A 400 14.75 6.49 -22.19
N THR A 401 14.69 7.80 -22.52
CA THR A 401 13.68 8.39 -23.39
C THR A 401 14.26 8.78 -24.75
N LYS A 402 13.48 8.63 -25.80
CA LYS A 402 13.78 9.22 -27.12
C LYS A 402 13.67 10.73 -27.11
N SER A 403 14.60 11.38 -27.82
CA SER A 403 14.48 12.81 -28.16
C SER A 403 13.51 13.01 -29.32
N LYS A 404 12.90 14.20 -29.40
CA LYS A 404 12.09 14.57 -30.55
C LYS A 404 12.92 14.61 -31.82
N PRO A 405 12.38 14.15 -32.96
CA PRO A 405 13.13 14.13 -34.23
C PRO A 405 13.53 15.52 -34.71
N ASP A 406 12.72 16.54 -34.43
CA ASP A 406 12.91 17.93 -34.83
C ASP A 406 13.70 18.77 -33.81
N ASN A 407 13.82 18.28 -32.56
CA ASN A 407 14.56 18.96 -31.50
C ASN A 407 15.20 17.95 -30.53
N PRO A 408 16.48 17.59 -30.71
CA PRO A 408 17.17 16.59 -29.88
C PRO A 408 17.37 16.99 -28.42
N ASP A 409 17.22 18.27 -28.07
CA ASP A 409 17.34 18.75 -26.70
C ASP A 409 16.06 18.49 -25.87
N ILE A 410 14.97 18.07 -26.54
CA ILE A 410 13.67 17.79 -25.91
C ILE A 410 13.35 16.31 -26.03
N ALA A 411 12.99 15.71 -24.89
CA ALA A 411 12.56 14.33 -24.78
C ALA A 411 11.04 14.19 -25.00
N GLU A 412 10.63 13.13 -25.67
CA GLU A 412 9.22 12.70 -25.76
C GLU A 412 8.78 12.03 -24.43
N ARG A 413 8.59 12.86 -23.41
CA ARG A 413 8.22 12.47 -22.05
C ARG A 413 7.09 13.33 -21.53
N PHE A 414 6.25 12.72 -20.69
CA PHE A 414 5.36 13.46 -19.81
C PHE A 414 5.39 12.94 -18.39
N GLU A 415 5.01 13.79 -17.46
CA GLU A 415 4.53 13.43 -16.13
C GLU A 415 3.10 13.97 -15.96
N LEU A 416 2.23 13.18 -15.31
CA LEU A 416 0.89 13.62 -14.96
C LEU A 416 0.88 14.13 -13.53
N PHE A 417 0.56 15.38 -13.34
CA PHE A 417 0.34 16.01 -12.05
C PHE A 417 -1.14 16.19 -11.75
N ILE A 418 -1.54 15.91 -10.52
CA ILE A 418 -2.88 16.19 -9.98
C ILE A 418 -2.71 16.62 -8.52
N GLY A 419 -3.27 17.77 -8.13
CA GLY A 419 -3.17 18.30 -6.77
C GLY A 419 -1.73 18.60 -6.33
N GLY A 420 -0.85 18.96 -7.26
CA GLY A 420 0.55 19.23 -7.03
C GLY A 420 1.42 17.98 -6.81
N VAL A 421 0.91 16.79 -7.15
CA VAL A 421 1.62 15.51 -6.95
C VAL A 421 1.68 14.74 -8.26
N GLU A 422 2.82 14.10 -8.55
CA GLU A 422 3.02 13.20 -9.68
C GLU A 422 2.23 11.89 -9.50
N PHE A 423 1.46 11.51 -10.54
CA PHE A 423 0.67 10.27 -10.61
C PHE A 423 1.19 9.28 -11.63
N ALA A 424 1.75 9.77 -12.72
CA ALA A 424 2.23 8.94 -13.80
C ALA A 424 3.43 9.58 -14.49
N ASN A 425 4.32 8.74 -15.02
CA ASN A 425 5.48 9.11 -15.82
C ASN A 425 5.54 8.20 -17.04
N ALA A 426 5.69 8.77 -18.23
CA ALA A 426 5.74 8.00 -19.46
C ALA A 426 6.56 8.69 -20.55
N PHE A 427 7.05 7.88 -21.47
CA PHE A 427 7.86 8.38 -22.58
C PHE A 427 7.86 7.44 -23.79
N SER A 428 8.33 7.98 -24.94
CA SER A 428 8.74 7.15 -26.06
C SER A 428 10.11 6.55 -25.75
N GLU A 429 10.19 5.21 -25.81
CA GLU A 429 11.32 4.44 -25.31
C GLU A 429 12.57 4.57 -26.18
N LEU A 430 13.71 4.84 -25.56
CA LEU A 430 15.00 4.74 -26.25
C LEU A 430 15.28 3.27 -26.59
N ASN A 431 15.46 2.98 -27.88
CA ASN A 431 15.69 1.63 -28.38
C ASN A 431 16.99 1.50 -29.21
N GLU A 432 17.86 2.52 -29.17
CA GLU A 432 19.17 2.48 -29.80
C GLU A 432 20.24 2.04 -28.79
N PRO A 433 20.88 0.85 -28.98
CA PRO A 433 21.76 0.28 -27.97
C PRO A 433 23.04 1.11 -27.72
N VAL A 434 23.62 1.74 -28.75
CA VAL A 434 24.85 2.54 -28.62
C VAL A 434 24.60 3.80 -27.82
N GLU A 435 23.50 4.50 -28.10
CA GLU A 435 23.10 5.69 -27.35
C GLU A 435 22.69 5.33 -25.92
N GLN A 436 22.01 4.20 -25.72
CA GLN A 436 21.63 3.74 -24.38
C GLN A 436 22.86 3.44 -23.52
N LEU A 437 23.85 2.73 -24.06
CA LEU A 437 25.10 2.45 -23.37
C LEU A 437 25.81 3.75 -22.97
N ARG A 438 25.96 4.68 -23.92
CA ARG A 438 26.59 6.01 -23.69
C ARG A 438 25.90 6.75 -22.52
N ARG A 439 24.57 6.78 -22.50
CA ARG A 439 23.82 7.45 -21.43
C ARG A 439 23.95 6.74 -20.07
N PHE A 440 24.01 5.42 -20.05
CA PHE A 440 24.25 4.68 -18.81
C PHE A 440 25.66 4.94 -18.26
N GLU A 441 26.68 4.94 -19.12
CA GLU A 441 28.05 5.26 -18.71
C GLU A 441 28.15 6.67 -18.15
N GLU A 442 27.52 7.66 -18.80
CA GLU A 442 27.45 9.04 -18.32
C GLU A 442 26.75 9.14 -16.95
N GLN A 443 25.64 8.43 -16.74
CA GLN A 443 24.96 8.43 -15.44
C GLN A 443 25.84 7.85 -14.32
N VAL A 444 26.54 6.75 -14.59
CA VAL A 444 27.45 6.13 -13.61
C VAL A 444 28.62 7.07 -13.29
N GLU A 445 29.18 7.76 -14.27
CA GLU A 445 30.27 8.73 -14.06
C GLU A 445 29.81 9.96 -13.27
N LEU A 446 28.65 10.52 -13.62
CA LEU A 446 28.05 11.67 -12.92
C LEU A 446 27.71 11.29 -11.47
N GLY A 447 27.15 10.12 -11.24
CA GLY A 447 26.84 9.61 -9.90
C GLY A 447 28.09 9.44 -9.04
N LYS A 448 29.19 8.96 -9.60
CA LYS A 448 30.48 8.87 -8.90
C LYS A 448 31.05 10.25 -8.56
N ALA A 449 30.97 11.19 -9.50
CA ALA A 449 31.50 12.56 -9.33
C ALA A 449 30.72 13.37 -8.28
N SER A 450 29.40 13.23 -8.25
CA SER A 450 28.51 13.91 -7.29
C SER A 450 28.38 13.19 -5.94
N GLN A 451 28.88 11.96 -5.81
CA GLN A 451 28.64 11.08 -4.67
C GLN A 451 27.14 10.81 -4.42
N ASP A 452 26.36 10.80 -5.50
CA ASP A 452 24.94 10.55 -5.45
C ASP A 452 24.65 9.08 -5.10
N VAL A 453 23.98 8.86 -3.97
CA VAL A 453 23.65 7.51 -3.46
C VAL A 453 22.50 6.86 -4.23
N GLU A 454 21.74 7.64 -4.99
CA GLU A 454 20.60 7.19 -5.81
C GLU A 454 20.99 6.90 -7.26
N ALA A 455 22.16 7.39 -7.71
CA ALA A 455 22.65 7.13 -9.05
C ALA A 455 23.05 5.64 -9.20
N PRO A 456 22.87 5.06 -10.42
CA PRO A 456 23.37 3.73 -10.72
C PRO A 456 24.88 3.64 -10.50
N LYS A 457 25.34 2.54 -9.88
CA LYS A 457 26.75 2.32 -9.60
C LYS A 457 27.47 1.56 -10.70
N GLU A 458 26.72 0.85 -11.54
CA GLU A 458 27.19 0.03 -12.65
C GLU A 458 26.18 0.04 -13.80
N VAL A 459 26.65 -0.33 -14.99
CA VAL A 459 25.84 -0.43 -16.21
C VAL A 459 25.18 -1.80 -16.27
N ASP A 460 23.88 -1.86 -16.60
CA ASP A 460 23.19 -3.12 -16.94
C ASP A 460 23.55 -3.52 -18.40
N TYR A 461 24.66 -4.21 -18.57
CA TYR A 461 25.12 -4.69 -19.88
C TYR A 461 24.18 -5.75 -20.47
N ASP A 462 23.51 -6.56 -19.65
CA ASP A 462 22.53 -7.55 -20.12
C ASP A 462 21.33 -6.87 -20.80
N TYR A 463 20.93 -5.70 -20.31
CA TYR A 463 19.89 -4.92 -20.96
C TYR A 463 20.37 -4.31 -22.30
N VAL A 464 21.61 -3.80 -22.34
CA VAL A 464 22.19 -3.29 -23.59
C VAL A 464 22.28 -4.40 -24.64
N GLU A 465 22.75 -5.59 -24.28
CA GLU A 465 22.79 -6.77 -25.15
C GLU A 465 21.37 -7.14 -25.67
N ALA A 466 20.35 -7.04 -24.81
CA ALA A 466 18.98 -7.25 -25.24
C ALA A 466 18.54 -6.21 -26.31
N LEU A 467 18.90 -4.94 -26.15
CA LEU A 467 18.62 -3.89 -27.15
C LEU A 467 19.36 -4.16 -28.48
N GLU A 468 20.56 -4.75 -28.46
CA GLU A 468 21.30 -5.13 -29.67
C GLU A 468 20.57 -6.21 -30.48
N ALA A 469 19.75 -7.05 -29.83
CA ALA A 469 18.87 -8.00 -30.52
C ALA A 469 17.68 -7.30 -31.24
N GLY A 470 17.45 -6.02 -30.96
CA GLY A 470 16.43 -5.19 -31.59
C GLY A 470 15.14 -5.06 -30.76
N MET A 471 14.87 -3.86 -30.26
CA MET A 471 13.59 -3.50 -29.64
C MET A 471 12.77 -2.64 -30.61
N PRO A 472 11.47 -2.95 -30.85
CA PRO A 472 10.62 -2.09 -31.68
C PRO A 472 10.49 -0.69 -31.06
N PRO A 473 10.15 0.37 -31.85
CA PRO A 473 9.68 1.62 -31.27
C PRO A 473 8.55 1.31 -30.28
N ALA A 474 8.57 1.92 -29.10
CA ALA A 474 7.61 1.62 -28.05
C ALA A 474 7.33 2.83 -27.17
N GLY A 475 6.16 2.86 -26.55
CA GLY A 475 5.82 3.74 -25.44
C GLY A 475 5.77 2.97 -24.15
N GLY A 476 6.27 3.58 -23.07
CA GLY A 476 6.23 3.02 -21.71
C GLY A 476 5.58 3.99 -20.73
N LEU A 477 4.93 3.45 -19.72
CA LEU A 477 4.15 4.21 -18.72
C LEU A 477 4.29 3.57 -17.35
N GLY A 478 4.62 4.37 -16.34
CA GLY A 478 4.51 4.03 -14.92
C GLY A 478 3.41 4.82 -14.23
N VAL A 479 2.58 4.16 -13.41
CA VAL A 479 1.50 4.81 -12.63
C VAL A 479 1.58 4.39 -11.17
N GLY A 480 1.62 5.37 -10.26
CA GLY A 480 1.58 5.16 -8.82
C GLY A 480 0.17 4.75 -8.35
N ILE A 481 -0.07 3.45 -8.18
CA ILE A 481 -1.38 2.93 -7.78
C ILE A 481 -1.81 3.42 -6.40
N ASP A 482 -0.89 3.50 -5.44
CA ASP A 482 -1.21 3.99 -4.10
C ASP A 482 -1.69 5.45 -4.13
N ARG A 483 -0.99 6.32 -4.87
CA ARG A 483 -1.39 7.73 -5.06
C ARG A 483 -2.75 7.85 -5.75
N LEU A 484 -3.01 7.04 -6.79
CA LEU A 484 -4.32 7.02 -7.46
C LEU A 484 -5.44 6.61 -6.51
N VAL A 485 -5.21 5.61 -5.65
CA VAL A 485 -6.20 5.20 -4.64
C VAL A 485 -6.40 6.30 -3.60
N MET A 486 -5.33 7.02 -3.17
CA MET A 486 -5.46 8.17 -2.26
C MET A 486 -6.41 9.23 -2.84
N LEU A 487 -6.19 9.65 -4.07
CA LEU A 487 -7.04 10.61 -4.79
C LEU A 487 -8.50 10.15 -4.84
N LEU A 488 -8.73 8.92 -5.32
CA LEU A 488 -10.07 8.39 -5.56
C LEU A 488 -10.86 8.07 -4.28
N THR A 489 -10.16 7.87 -3.14
CA THR A 489 -10.77 7.65 -1.82
C THR A 489 -10.75 8.88 -0.92
N GLY A 490 -10.16 9.99 -1.37
CA GLY A 490 -10.09 11.26 -0.63
C GLY A 490 -9.22 11.19 0.63
N THR A 491 -8.11 10.46 0.58
CA THR A 491 -7.17 10.34 1.70
C THR A 491 -5.85 11.05 1.43
N ASP A 492 -5.30 11.72 2.45
CA ASP A 492 -4.11 12.56 2.32
C ASP A 492 -2.82 11.83 2.73
N SER A 493 -2.91 10.54 3.08
CA SER A 493 -1.74 9.76 3.48
C SER A 493 -1.71 8.38 2.84
N ILE A 494 -0.55 8.02 2.27
CA ILE A 494 -0.30 6.69 1.69
C ILE A 494 -0.51 5.56 2.71
N ARG A 495 -0.31 5.82 4.01
CA ARG A 495 -0.54 4.86 5.09
C ARG A 495 -2.01 4.46 5.23
N GLU A 496 -2.93 5.30 4.77
CA GLU A 496 -4.37 5.01 4.81
C GLU A 496 -4.81 4.04 3.71
N VAL A 497 -4.02 3.91 2.64
CA VAL A 497 -4.32 3.03 1.50
C VAL A 497 -3.43 1.78 1.44
N ILE A 498 -2.47 1.64 2.36
CA ILE A 498 -1.66 0.43 2.56
C ILE A 498 -2.14 -0.27 3.84
N LEU A 499 -2.46 -1.58 3.75
CA LEU A 499 -2.97 -2.34 4.89
C LEU A 499 -2.00 -2.33 6.07
N PHE A 500 -0.73 -2.64 5.82
CA PHE A 500 0.34 -2.66 6.81
C PHE A 500 1.51 -1.81 6.33
N PRO A 501 1.46 -0.48 6.54
CA PRO A 501 2.54 0.42 6.15
C PRO A 501 3.79 0.18 7.02
N HIS A 502 4.96 0.48 6.46
CA HIS A 502 6.20 0.44 7.23
C HIS A 502 6.20 1.51 8.33
N MET A 503 6.58 1.11 9.54
CA MET A 503 6.61 2.00 10.70
C MET A 503 7.86 1.72 11.54
N ARG A 504 8.39 2.77 12.19
CA ARG A 504 9.49 2.61 13.13
C ARG A 504 9.05 1.71 14.30
N ARG A 505 9.92 0.85 14.79
CA ARG A 505 9.64 0.04 16.00
C ARG A 505 9.47 0.94 17.23
N GLU A 506 8.47 0.67 18.06
CA GLU A 506 8.13 1.49 19.25
C GLU A 506 9.26 1.58 20.29
N HIS A 507 10.09 0.54 20.41
CA HIS A 507 11.11 0.42 21.46
C HIS A 507 12.53 0.84 21.01
N LEU A 508 12.69 1.37 19.79
CA LEU A 508 13.98 1.90 19.34
C LEU A 508 14.07 3.38 19.66
N ASN A 509 14.72 3.73 20.79
CA ASN A 509 15.14 5.10 21.01
C ASN A 509 16.23 5.50 19.97
N GLN A 510 16.58 6.79 19.88
CA GLN A 510 17.58 7.26 18.89
C GLN A 510 18.96 6.61 19.08
N GLN A 511 19.30 6.26 20.31
CA GLN A 511 20.56 5.62 20.66
C GLN A 511 20.59 4.16 20.18
N ASP A 512 19.49 3.41 20.38
CA ASP A 512 19.32 2.05 19.88
C ASP A 512 19.33 2.00 18.35
N ALA A 513 18.68 2.97 17.68
CA ALA A 513 18.70 3.09 16.23
C ALA A 513 20.11 3.39 15.68
N SER A 514 20.95 4.15 16.41
CA SER A 514 22.33 4.42 16.03
C SER A 514 23.21 3.19 16.20
N VAL A 515 23.06 2.46 17.31
CA VAL A 515 23.75 1.18 17.56
C VAL A 515 23.34 0.12 16.53
N GLN A 516 22.06 0.05 16.19
CA GLN A 516 21.55 -0.85 15.15
C GLN A 516 22.15 -0.54 13.78
N ARG A 517 22.23 0.74 13.38
CA ARG A 517 22.88 1.14 12.11
C ARG A 517 24.36 0.79 12.10
N ALA A 518 25.07 1.05 13.21
CA ALA A 518 26.49 0.70 13.34
C ALA A 518 26.68 -0.83 13.23
N ARG A 519 25.82 -1.62 13.88
CA ARG A 519 25.83 -3.08 13.79
C ARG A 519 25.66 -3.55 12.34
N ILE A 520 24.63 -3.09 11.64
CA ILE A 520 24.35 -3.49 10.24
C ILE A 520 25.53 -3.12 9.34
N ALA A 521 26.10 -1.92 9.51
CA ALA A 521 27.26 -1.49 8.73
C ALA A 521 28.49 -2.38 8.98
N ILE A 522 28.75 -2.75 10.23
CA ILE A 522 29.88 -3.64 10.57
C ILE A 522 29.62 -5.07 10.09
N GLU A 523 28.40 -5.59 10.21
CA GLU A 523 28.02 -6.92 9.68
C GLU A 523 28.21 -6.97 8.15
N SER A 524 27.82 -5.92 7.42
CA SER A 524 28.05 -5.82 5.96
C SER A 524 29.55 -5.83 5.61
N VAL A 525 30.35 -5.09 6.36
CA VAL A 525 31.81 -5.09 6.17
C VAL A 525 32.43 -6.45 6.50
N LEU A 526 31.95 -7.14 7.53
CA LEU A 526 32.40 -8.49 7.86
C LEU A 526 32.08 -9.49 6.75
N GLU A 527 30.90 -9.41 6.15
CA GLU A 527 30.50 -10.24 5.00
C GLU A 527 31.39 -9.96 3.77
N GLU A 528 31.70 -8.69 3.47
CA GLU A 528 32.59 -8.32 2.37
C GLU A 528 34.03 -8.81 2.61
N LEU A 529 34.47 -8.80 3.87
CA LEU A 529 35.79 -9.26 4.26
C LEU A 529 35.92 -10.79 4.34
N ASP A 530 34.84 -11.57 4.33
CA ASP A 530 34.85 -13.02 4.48
C ASP A 530 35.25 -13.78 3.17
N SER A 531 36.07 -13.12 2.33
CA SER A 531 36.56 -13.72 1.10
C SER A 531 37.80 -14.65 1.37
N PRO A 532 37.89 -15.80 0.68
CA PRO A 532 39.03 -16.70 0.81
C PRO A 532 40.38 -16.06 0.46
N GLU A 533 40.39 -15.03 -0.35
CA GLU A 533 41.59 -14.30 -0.78
C GLU A 533 42.09 -13.36 0.31
N LEU A 534 41.20 -12.63 0.95
CA LEU A 534 41.53 -11.72 2.05
C LEU A 534 41.99 -12.44 3.30
N ARG A 535 41.47 -13.65 3.57
CA ARG A 535 41.90 -14.48 4.71
C ARG A 535 43.38 -14.89 4.64
N LYS A 536 44.06 -14.73 3.50
CA LYS A 536 45.48 -15.00 3.32
C LYS A 536 46.40 -13.84 3.70
N ILE A 537 45.83 -12.67 3.95
CA ILE A 537 46.59 -11.47 4.29
C ILE A 537 46.97 -11.49 5.78
N GLU A 538 48.24 -11.25 6.08
CA GLU A 538 48.74 -11.18 7.46
C GLU A 538 48.06 -10.06 8.25
N GLY A 539 47.55 -10.38 9.44
CA GLY A 539 46.79 -9.45 10.27
C GLY A 539 45.29 -9.37 9.97
N PHE A 540 44.83 -9.91 8.85
CA PHE A 540 43.41 -9.87 8.46
C PHE A 540 42.52 -10.59 9.49
N LYS A 541 42.93 -11.75 9.97
CA LYS A 541 42.18 -12.51 10.98
C LYS A 541 41.93 -11.69 12.26
N GLN A 542 42.92 -10.94 12.72
CA GLN A 542 42.78 -10.11 13.93
C GLN A 542 41.76 -8.97 13.74
N LEU A 543 41.72 -8.35 12.53
CA LEU A 543 40.74 -7.31 12.20
C LEU A 543 39.33 -7.88 12.14
N HIS A 544 39.15 -9.00 11.46
CA HIS A 544 37.88 -9.71 11.34
C HIS A 544 37.34 -10.13 12.73
N ASP A 545 38.16 -10.75 13.57
CA ASP A 545 37.78 -11.19 14.92
C ASP A 545 37.35 -9.98 15.80
N ARG A 546 38.05 -8.84 15.68
CA ARG A 546 37.73 -7.61 16.43
C ARG A 546 36.44 -6.94 15.97
N LEU A 547 36.13 -6.97 14.66
CA LEU A 547 34.86 -6.51 14.13
C LEU A 547 33.70 -7.40 14.56
N ALA A 548 33.90 -8.73 14.55
CA ALA A 548 32.92 -9.69 15.05
C ALA A 548 32.61 -9.51 16.55
N GLU A 549 33.61 -9.19 17.34
CA GLU A 549 33.47 -8.86 18.77
C GLU A 549 32.62 -7.58 18.96
N LEU A 550 32.86 -6.53 18.16
CA LEU A 550 32.07 -5.29 18.19
C LEU A 550 30.59 -5.52 17.82
N VAL A 551 30.32 -6.38 16.84
CA VAL A 551 28.94 -6.80 16.51
C VAL A 551 28.29 -7.54 17.67
N GLY A 552 29.03 -8.43 18.33
CA GLY A 552 28.58 -9.14 19.53
C GLY A 552 28.20 -8.19 20.66
N HIS A 553 29.02 -7.17 20.93
CA HIS A 553 28.72 -6.14 21.93
C HIS A 553 27.47 -5.32 21.54
N ALA A 554 27.32 -4.95 20.27
CA ALA A 554 26.14 -4.22 19.78
C ALA A 554 24.85 -5.04 19.94
N ARG A 555 24.89 -6.36 19.70
CA ARG A 555 23.76 -7.28 19.93
C ARG A 555 23.34 -7.33 21.40
N VAL A 556 24.31 -7.40 22.32
CA VAL A 556 24.03 -7.39 23.76
C VAL A 556 23.37 -6.07 24.18
N LEU A 557 23.86 -4.92 23.69
CA LEU A 557 23.29 -3.60 24.00
C LEU A 557 21.86 -3.42 23.46
N LEU A 558 21.52 -4.11 22.38
CA LEU A 558 20.19 -4.07 21.76
C LEU A 558 19.22 -5.10 22.33
N GLY A 559 19.66 -5.93 23.28
CA GLY A 559 18.80 -6.96 23.90
C GLY A 559 18.46 -8.13 22.97
N ASP A 560 19.23 -8.37 21.90
CA ASP A 560 19.05 -9.55 21.06
C ASP A 560 19.34 -10.82 21.90
N PRO A 561 18.50 -11.87 21.84
CA PRO A 561 18.74 -13.09 22.59
C PRO A 561 20.08 -13.70 22.14
N LYS A 562 20.90 -14.04 23.13
CA LYS A 562 22.13 -14.82 22.87
C LYS A 562 21.74 -16.14 22.21
N GLU A 563 22.31 -16.44 21.07
CA GLU A 563 22.45 -17.84 20.70
C GLU A 563 23.21 -18.52 21.84
N GLU A 564 22.52 -19.38 22.59
CA GLU A 564 23.20 -20.29 23.50
C GLU A 564 24.20 -21.07 22.66
N THR A 565 25.47 -20.73 22.82
CA THR A 565 26.57 -21.54 22.32
C THR A 565 26.35 -22.96 22.81
N LYS A 566 25.95 -23.84 21.91
CA LYS A 566 26.05 -25.29 22.12
C LYS A 566 27.52 -25.61 22.34
N GLN A 567 27.94 -25.56 23.59
CA GLN A 567 29.08 -26.35 24.05
C GLN A 567 28.54 -27.73 24.39
N GLY A 568 29.01 -28.72 23.67
CA GLY A 568 28.73 -30.14 23.84
C GLY A 568 29.41 -30.94 22.75
#